data_b7af0840f4b5d79e9169d508d19d3be7
#
_entry.id   b7af0840f4b5d79e9169d508d19d3be7
#
_cell.length_a   1.000
_cell.length_b   1.000
_cell.length_c   1.000
_cell.angle_alpha   90.00
_cell.angle_beta   90.00
_cell.angle_gamma   90.00
#
_symmetry.space_group_name_H-M   'P 1'
#
loop_
_entity.id
_entity.type
_entity.pdbx_description
1 polymer ?
#
loop_
_entity_poly.entity_id
_entity_poly.type
_entity_poly.pdbx_seq_one_letter_code
_entity_poly.pdbx_strand_id
1 'polypeptide(L)'
;MPILAKFNAHFAQFLSGRKAANLAGVLFGSVVLALTATGAADAAAPVPWQMDLQPPAGSLAEMATDLHNLLLVVITLISLFVLGLLIYVGVRFRASRNPNPSKTSHHTVIEILWTVIPVLILVGIAVPSFRLLYYMDRTNETDMVIKVTGNQWYWNYTYPDEGISFDSYMVDEADLKPGQPRLLTVDYPMVVPEGTRIKLLITGNDVMHSFFVPSLAVQIYAFIGRTNEAWIDVPVGGQTYYGQCNQICGVNHAYMPIEVKALPKAEYAAWLAQAKEEFASNDIVPVQPEVTLASAK
;
A
#
# COMPACT_ATOMS: atom_id res chain seq x y z
N MET A 1 -7.86 54.14 1.71
CA MET A 1 -6.78 53.68 0.80
C MET A 1 -5.36 53.64 1.41
N PRO A 2 -5.06 53.87 2.69
CA PRO A 2 -3.68 53.78 3.19
C PRO A 2 -3.28 52.39 3.70
N ILE A 3 -4.20 51.46 3.92
CA ILE A 3 -3.90 50.10 4.44
C ILE A 3 -3.29 49.18 3.39
N LEU A 4 -3.78 49.24 2.18
CA LEU A 4 -3.25 48.46 1.04
C LEU A 4 -1.83 48.87 0.60
N ALA A 5 -1.50 50.17 0.74
CA ALA A 5 -0.16 50.66 0.44
C ALA A 5 0.89 50.18 1.47
N LYS A 6 0.51 50.12 2.75
CA LYS A 6 1.38 49.57 3.82
C LYS A 6 1.58 48.08 3.70
N PHE A 7 0.54 47.31 3.31
CA PHE A 7 0.64 45.87 3.11
C PHE A 7 1.58 45.53 1.93
N ASN A 8 1.47 46.29 0.82
CA ASN A 8 2.38 46.11 -0.36
C ASN A 8 3.84 46.44 -0.02
N ALA A 9 4.10 47.46 0.83
CA ALA A 9 5.45 47.83 1.23
C ALA A 9 6.09 46.77 2.15
N HIS A 10 5.33 46.18 3.08
CA HIS A 10 5.81 45.12 3.97
C HIS A 10 6.04 43.79 3.19
N PHE A 11 5.17 43.47 2.24
CA PHE A 11 5.34 42.29 1.39
C PHE A 11 6.53 42.41 0.45
N ALA A 12 6.79 43.60 -0.08
CA ALA A 12 7.99 43.86 -0.92
C ALA A 12 9.30 43.80 -0.10
N GLN A 13 9.28 44.21 1.17
CA GLN A 13 10.42 44.08 2.08
C GLN A 13 10.65 42.62 2.54
N PHE A 14 9.60 41.82 2.66
CA PHE A 14 9.69 40.40 2.97
C PHE A 14 10.34 39.60 1.83
N LEU A 15 10.13 40.04 0.59
CA LEU A 15 10.74 39.47 -0.61
C LEU A 15 12.14 40.01 -0.94
N SER A 16 12.75 40.82 -0.06
CA SER A 16 14.15 41.28 -0.26
C SER A 16 15.10 40.07 -0.08
N GLY A 17 15.81 39.74 -1.16
CA GLY A 17 16.43 38.46 -1.52
C GLY A 17 17.19 37.66 -0.45
N ARG A 18 17.71 38.24 0.62
CA ARG A 18 18.41 37.49 1.66
C ARG A 18 17.48 36.81 2.67
N LYS A 19 16.34 37.41 3.03
CA LYS A 19 15.39 36.81 3.97
C LYS A 19 14.54 35.70 3.32
N ALA A 20 14.19 35.87 2.04
CA ALA A 20 13.48 34.84 1.28
C ALA A 20 14.38 33.60 1.00
N ALA A 21 15.66 33.80 0.73
CA ALA A 21 16.61 32.71 0.56
C ALA A 21 16.84 31.92 1.87
N ASN A 22 16.89 32.63 3.01
CA ASN A 22 17.02 31.96 4.32
C ASN A 22 15.73 31.20 4.70
N LEU A 23 14.55 31.73 4.43
CA LEU A 23 13.29 31.05 4.69
C LEU A 23 13.12 29.81 3.80
N ALA A 24 13.47 29.92 2.51
CA ALA A 24 13.46 28.79 1.59
C ALA A 24 14.47 27.70 2.01
N GLY A 25 15.65 28.11 2.50
CA GLY A 25 16.67 27.18 3.03
C GLY A 25 16.22 26.48 4.32
N VAL A 26 15.55 27.21 5.22
CA VAL A 26 15.00 26.63 6.46
C VAL A 26 13.84 25.67 6.14
N LEU A 27 12.93 26.04 5.24
CA LEU A 27 11.82 25.17 4.82
C LEU A 27 12.31 23.94 4.08
N PHE A 28 13.28 24.10 3.19
CA PHE A 28 13.90 22.96 2.49
C PHE A 28 14.68 22.04 3.46
N GLY A 29 15.44 22.62 4.38
CA GLY A 29 16.13 21.87 5.44
C GLY A 29 15.18 21.13 6.38
N SER A 30 14.05 21.73 6.73
CA SER A 30 13.00 21.11 7.58
C SER A 30 12.31 19.96 6.85
N VAL A 31 12.04 20.10 5.56
CA VAL A 31 11.44 19.02 4.74
C VAL A 31 12.44 17.86 4.58
N VAL A 32 13.71 18.15 4.32
CA VAL A 32 14.77 17.12 4.22
C VAL A 32 14.97 16.41 5.56
N LEU A 33 14.96 17.15 6.69
CA LEU A 33 15.11 16.56 8.04
C LEU A 33 13.90 15.71 8.43
N ALA A 34 12.70 16.10 8.02
CA ALA A 34 11.47 15.31 8.23
C ALA A 34 11.48 13.99 7.42
N LEU A 35 12.10 14.00 6.24
CA LEU A 35 12.24 12.81 5.39
C LEU A 35 13.31 11.81 5.89
N THR A 36 14.21 12.24 6.79
CA THR A 36 15.30 11.36 7.33
C THR A 36 14.99 10.82 8.72
N ALA A 37 13.93 11.24 9.37
CA ALA A 37 13.52 10.77 10.70
C ALA A 37 12.68 9.48 10.64
N THR A 38 13.06 8.51 9.83
CA THR A 38 12.50 7.16 9.92
C THR A 38 13.20 6.42 11.05
N GLY A 39 12.66 6.50 12.26
CA GLY A 39 12.99 5.54 13.31
C GLY A 39 12.67 4.14 12.78
N ALA A 40 13.50 3.15 13.12
CA ALA A 40 13.18 1.75 12.88
C ALA A 40 11.91 1.42 13.68
N ALA A 41 10.76 1.61 13.07
CA ALA A 41 9.50 1.10 13.56
C ALA A 41 9.50 -0.41 13.28
N ASP A 42 8.98 -1.19 14.19
CA ASP A 42 8.63 -2.59 13.93
C ASP A 42 7.83 -2.63 12.63
N ALA A 43 8.40 -3.24 11.62
CA ALA A 43 8.13 -2.93 10.21
C ALA A 43 6.75 -3.38 9.71
N ALA A 44 5.87 -3.87 10.56
CA ALA A 44 4.68 -4.61 10.16
C ALA A 44 3.37 -4.06 10.74
N ALA A 45 3.40 -3.03 11.56
CA ALA A 45 2.21 -2.39 12.12
C ALA A 45 2.11 -0.92 11.69
N PRO A 46 0.88 -0.36 11.57
CA PRO A 46 0.70 1.06 11.32
C PRO A 46 1.19 1.88 12.51
N VAL A 47 1.86 2.99 12.25
CA VAL A 47 2.34 3.91 13.28
C VAL A 47 1.49 5.20 13.28
N PRO A 48 1.29 5.86 14.45
CA PRO A 48 0.57 7.11 14.51
C PRO A 48 1.19 8.18 13.60
N TRP A 49 0.33 8.90 12.84
CA TRP A 49 0.74 9.98 11.93
C TRP A 49 1.63 9.53 10.76
N GLN A 50 1.61 8.27 10.39
CA GLN A 50 2.35 7.76 9.25
C GLN A 50 1.93 8.49 7.96
N MET A 51 2.93 9.04 7.25
CA MET A 51 2.71 9.84 6.02
C MET A 51 3.04 9.08 4.74
N ASP A 52 3.52 7.88 4.85
CA ASP A 52 3.92 7.03 3.72
C ASP A 52 3.37 5.62 3.88
N LEU A 53 3.63 4.76 2.91
CA LEU A 53 3.32 3.34 3.00
C LEU A 53 4.02 2.71 4.20
N GLN A 54 3.45 1.61 4.71
CA GLN A 54 4.16 0.79 5.69
C GLN A 54 5.48 0.28 5.07
N PRO A 55 6.53 0.07 5.88
CA PRO A 55 7.76 -0.52 5.40
C PRO A 55 7.48 -1.82 4.64
N PRO A 56 8.04 -1.97 3.42
CA PRO A 56 7.78 -3.14 2.60
C PRO A 56 8.38 -4.40 3.21
N ALA A 57 7.63 -5.48 3.18
CA ALA A 57 8.07 -6.81 3.55
C ALA A 57 7.91 -7.75 2.35
N GLY A 58 9.04 -8.26 1.86
CA GLY A 58 9.06 -9.11 0.68
C GLY A 58 9.15 -8.36 -0.66
N SER A 59 9.46 -9.11 -1.70
CA SER A 59 9.81 -8.59 -3.02
C SER A 59 8.66 -7.85 -3.72
N LEU A 60 7.42 -8.30 -3.49
CA LEU A 60 6.23 -7.67 -4.05
C LEU A 60 6.02 -6.27 -3.46
N ALA A 61 6.15 -6.15 -2.14
CA ALA A 61 5.99 -4.88 -1.45
C ALA A 61 7.12 -3.89 -1.78
N GLU A 62 8.36 -4.37 -1.96
CA GLU A 62 9.48 -3.56 -2.43
C GLU A 62 9.20 -2.96 -3.82
N MET A 63 8.78 -3.79 -4.78
CA MET A 63 8.46 -3.32 -6.13
C MET A 63 7.28 -2.35 -6.15
N ALA A 64 6.27 -2.56 -5.30
CA ALA A 64 5.13 -1.65 -5.16
C ALA A 64 5.56 -0.30 -4.58
N THR A 65 6.44 -0.31 -3.57
CA THR A 65 7.02 0.89 -2.95
C THR A 65 7.90 1.66 -3.93
N ASP A 66 8.72 0.98 -4.73
CA ASP A 66 9.54 1.61 -5.76
C ASP A 66 8.69 2.32 -6.81
N LEU A 67 7.60 1.69 -7.28
CA LEU A 67 6.66 2.32 -8.18
C LEU A 67 5.98 3.53 -7.53
N HIS A 68 5.55 3.42 -6.28
CA HIS A 68 4.96 4.51 -5.52
C HIS A 68 5.92 5.70 -5.42
N ASN A 69 7.18 5.48 -5.06
CA ASN A 69 8.21 6.51 -4.96
C ASN A 69 8.49 7.20 -6.30
N LEU A 70 8.54 6.43 -7.40
CA LEU A 70 8.64 6.99 -8.75
C LEU A 70 7.47 7.93 -9.05
N LEU A 71 6.24 7.49 -8.74
CA LEU A 71 5.04 8.31 -8.94
C LEU A 71 5.05 9.58 -8.08
N LEU A 72 5.47 9.49 -6.81
CA LEU A 72 5.60 10.66 -5.93
C LEU A 72 6.55 11.70 -6.50
N VAL A 73 7.69 11.29 -7.06
CA VAL A 73 8.63 12.20 -7.71
C VAL A 73 7.97 12.88 -8.92
N VAL A 74 7.34 12.10 -9.80
CA VAL A 74 6.68 12.63 -11.02
C VAL A 74 5.57 13.61 -10.65
N ILE A 75 4.64 13.26 -9.76
CA ILE A 75 3.52 14.13 -9.39
C ILE A 75 3.98 15.39 -8.65
N THR A 76 5.04 15.28 -7.84
CA THR A 76 5.63 16.42 -7.13
C THR A 76 6.23 17.41 -8.13
N LEU A 77 6.99 16.94 -9.11
CA LEU A 77 7.56 17.80 -10.17
C LEU A 77 6.47 18.49 -11.00
N ILE A 78 5.41 17.76 -11.37
CA ILE A 78 4.27 18.33 -12.10
C ILE A 78 3.58 19.40 -11.24
N SER A 79 3.33 19.10 -9.96
CA SER A 79 2.65 20.03 -9.04
C SER A 79 3.47 21.32 -8.84
N LEU A 80 4.78 21.19 -8.64
CA LEU A 80 5.69 22.35 -8.52
C LEU A 80 5.76 23.17 -9.81
N PHE A 81 5.79 22.52 -10.97
CA PHE A 81 5.75 23.19 -12.26
C PHE A 81 4.46 24.00 -12.43
N VAL A 82 3.30 23.39 -12.20
CA VAL A 82 2.00 24.07 -12.30
C VAL A 82 1.89 25.21 -11.28
N LEU A 83 2.32 24.99 -10.03
CA LEU A 83 2.36 26.04 -9.01
C LEU A 83 3.24 27.21 -9.44
N GLY A 84 4.42 26.93 -10.02
CA GLY A 84 5.32 27.95 -10.56
C GLY A 84 4.67 28.77 -11.68
N LEU A 85 3.94 28.10 -12.60
CA LEU A 85 3.18 28.78 -13.65
C LEU A 85 2.07 29.67 -13.07
N LEU A 86 1.31 29.19 -12.08
CA LEU A 86 0.25 29.98 -11.44
C LEU A 86 0.81 31.22 -10.75
N ILE A 87 1.90 31.09 -9.99
CA ILE A 87 2.58 32.21 -9.35
C ILE A 87 3.09 33.19 -10.42
N TYR A 88 3.73 32.69 -11.47
CA TYR A 88 4.22 33.52 -12.58
C TYR A 88 3.09 34.32 -13.21
N VAL A 89 1.97 33.68 -13.55
CA VAL A 89 0.80 34.35 -14.13
C VAL A 89 0.22 35.39 -13.16
N GLY A 90 0.03 35.03 -11.90
CA GLY A 90 -0.53 35.93 -10.87
C GLY A 90 0.35 37.16 -10.61
N VAL A 91 1.67 37.01 -10.69
CA VAL A 91 2.61 38.15 -10.47
C VAL A 91 2.85 38.96 -11.74
N ARG A 92 3.07 38.29 -12.87
CA ARG A 92 3.50 38.96 -14.14
C ARG A 92 2.34 39.59 -14.88
N PHE A 93 1.17 38.94 -14.91
CA PHE A 93 0.02 39.34 -15.73
C PHE A 93 -1.11 40.01 -14.94
N ARG A 94 -0.87 40.44 -13.69
CA ARG A 94 -1.83 41.23 -12.92
C ARG A 94 -2.16 42.56 -13.64
N ALA A 95 -3.38 43.07 -13.52
CA ALA A 95 -3.87 44.26 -14.22
C ALA A 95 -2.97 45.47 -14.07
N SER A 96 -2.34 45.70 -12.89
CA SER A 96 -1.42 46.80 -12.66
C SER A 96 -0.09 46.72 -13.40
N ARG A 97 0.31 45.51 -13.84
CA ARG A 97 1.56 45.30 -14.61
C ARG A 97 1.32 44.97 -16.08
N ASN A 98 0.11 44.60 -16.45
CA ASN A 98 -0.27 44.23 -17.80
C ASN A 98 -1.58 44.91 -18.21
N PRO A 99 -1.56 46.26 -18.39
CA PRO A 99 -2.75 47.04 -18.74
C PRO A 99 -3.31 46.75 -20.13
N ASN A 100 -2.47 46.25 -21.04
CA ASN A 100 -2.84 45.90 -22.42
C ASN A 100 -2.52 44.41 -22.65
N PRO A 101 -3.39 43.45 -22.22
CA PRO A 101 -3.15 42.03 -22.37
C PRO A 101 -3.16 41.61 -23.86
N SER A 102 -2.34 40.64 -24.22
CA SER A 102 -2.34 40.01 -25.53
C SER A 102 -3.69 39.36 -25.81
N LYS A 103 -4.13 39.44 -27.09
CA LYS A 103 -5.33 38.76 -27.58
C LYS A 103 -5.03 37.43 -28.28
N THR A 104 -3.79 36.94 -28.20
CA THR A 104 -3.40 35.62 -28.74
C THR A 104 -4.17 34.54 -28.04
N SER A 105 -4.95 33.76 -28.76
CA SER A 105 -5.84 32.72 -28.24
C SER A 105 -5.31 31.30 -28.43
N HIS A 106 -4.31 31.10 -29.28
CA HIS A 106 -3.74 29.79 -29.58
C HIS A 106 -2.27 29.85 -29.94
N HIS A 107 -1.56 28.74 -29.77
CA HIS A 107 -0.16 28.58 -30.13
C HIS A 107 0.15 27.11 -30.40
N THR A 108 0.11 26.70 -31.64
CA THR A 108 0.16 25.28 -32.07
C THR A 108 1.33 24.49 -31.48
N VAL A 109 2.53 25.09 -31.40
CA VAL A 109 3.69 24.38 -30.82
C VAL A 109 3.47 24.06 -29.32
N ILE A 110 2.94 25.01 -28.55
CA ILE A 110 2.65 24.79 -27.13
C ILE A 110 1.56 23.72 -26.97
N GLU A 111 0.54 23.74 -27.82
CA GLU A 111 -0.55 22.77 -27.84
C GLU A 111 -0.04 21.35 -28.10
N ILE A 112 0.85 21.20 -29.07
CA ILE A 112 1.52 19.91 -29.32
C ILE A 112 2.34 19.48 -28.11
N LEU A 113 3.12 20.39 -27.52
CA LEU A 113 3.97 20.05 -26.35
C LEU A 113 3.16 19.63 -25.14
N TRP A 114 2.06 20.36 -24.79
CA TRP A 114 1.26 19.99 -23.64
C TRP A 114 0.42 18.72 -23.85
N THR A 115 0.29 18.23 -25.09
CA THR A 115 -0.31 16.94 -25.42
C THR A 115 0.74 15.82 -25.39
N VAL A 116 1.88 16.04 -26.05
CA VAL A 116 2.90 14.99 -26.23
C VAL A 116 3.65 14.70 -24.92
N ILE A 117 4.02 15.74 -24.14
CA ILE A 117 4.77 15.55 -22.91
C ILE A 117 4.03 14.66 -21.88
N PRO A 118 2.75 14.92 -21.56
CA PRO A 118 1.98 14.02 -20.68
C PRO A 118 1.88 12.59 -21.21
N VAL A 119 1.70 12.40 -22.51
CA VAL A 119 1.67 11.06 -23.12
C VAL A 119 3.01 10.33 -22.91
N LEU A 120 4.13 11.02 -23.11
CA LEU A 120 5.46 10.42 -22.86
C LEU A 120 5.69 10.08 -21.38
N ILE A 121 5.20 10.92 -20.47
CA ILE A 121 5.25 10.64 -19.01
C ILE A 121 4.45 9.37 -18.71
N LEU A 122 3.22 9.23 -19.24
CA LEU A 122 2.39 8.04 -19.04
C LEU A 122 3.04 6.79 -19.63
N VAL A 123 3.66 6.87 -20.81
CA VAL A 123 4.42 5.75 -21.40
C VAL A 123 5.60 5.36 -20.51
N GLY A 124 6.31 6.35 -19.95
CA GLY A 124 7.40 6.10 -18.99
C GLY A 124 6.95 5.40 -17.72
N ILE A 125 5.78 5.75 -17.20
CA ILE A 125 5.18 5.10 -16.01
C ILE A 125 4.66 3.70 -16.35
N ALA A 126 4.14 3.48 -17.53
CA ALA A 126 3.55 2.21 -17.94
C ALA A 126 4.56 1.05 -17.86
N VAL A 127 5.83 1.28 -18.17
CA VAL A 127 6.85 0.23 -18.17
C VAL A 127 7.04 -0.41 -16.79
N PRO A 128 7.37 0.31 -15.71
CA PRO A 128 7.49 -0.28 -14.37
C PRO A 128 6.13 -0.77 -13.84
N SER A 129 5.01 -0.12 -14.19
CA SER A 129 3.68 -0.54 -13.78
C SER A 129 3.30 -1.91 -14.35
N PHE A 130 3.49 -2.13 -15.65
CA PHE A 130 3.25 -3.46 -16.24
C PHE A 130 4.22 -4.53 -15.73
N ARG A 131 5.47 -4.18 -15.45
CA ARG A 131 6.42 -5.11 -14.82
C ARG A 131 5.92 -5.58 -13.46
N LEU A 132 5.42 -4.67 -12.62
CA LEU A 132 4.82 -5.02 -11.34
C LEU A 132 3.57 -5.88 -11.52
N LEU A 133 2.66 -5.48 -12.41
CA LEU A 133 1.41 -6.21 -12.68
C LEU A 133 1.69 -7.67 -13.06
N TYR A 134 2.58 -7.91 -14.04
CA TYR A 134 2.94 -9.28 -14.43
C TYR A 134 3.70 -10.05 -13.35
N TYR A 135 4.40 -9.35 -12.46
CA TYR A 135 5.06 -9.99 -11.32
C TYR A 135 4.03 -10.44 -10.27
N MET A 136 3.00 -9.65 -10.03
CA MET A 136 1.90 -10.00 -9.11
C MET A 136 1.10 -11.23 -9.57
N ASP A 137 1.04 -11.48 -10.88
CA ASP A 137 0.29 -12.62 -11.45
C ASP A 137 1.05 -13.96 -11.41
N ARG A 138 2.26 -14.01 -10.83
CA ARG A 138 3.07 -15.26 -10.74
C ARG A 138 2.62 -16.18 -9.60
N THR A 139 1.35 -16.57 -9.61
CA THR A 139 0.76 -17.41 -8.55
C THR A 139 1.17 -18.88 -8.59
N ASN A 140 1.85 -19.33 -9.66
CA ASN A 140 2.25 -20.74 -9.85
C ASN A 140 3.65 -21.06 -9.29
N GLU A 141 4.45 -20.06 -8.91
CA GLU A 141 5.80 -20.23 -8.37
C GLU A 141 5.78 -20.13 -6.84
N THR A 142 5.01 -21.00 -6.18
CA THR A 142 4.79 -20.96 -4.72
C THR A 142 5.10 -22.29 -4.06
N ASP A 143 5.58 -22.26 -2.83
CA ASP A 143 6.02 -23.40 -2.05
C ASP A 143 4.88 -23.99 -1.21
N MET A 144 3.82 -23.21 -0.97
CA MET A 144 2.74 -23.54 -0.07
C MET A 144 1.43 -22.87 -0.50
N VAL A 145 0.31 -23.49 -0.18
CA VAL A 145 -1.04 -22.96 -0.45
C VAL A 145 -1.80 -22.78 0.85
N ILE A 146 -2.46 -21.62 1.01
CA ILE A 146 -3.42 -21.36 2.10
C ILE A 146 -4.72 -20.85 1.46
N LYS A 147 -5.83 -21.46 1.82
CA LYS A 147 -7.16 -20.96 1.49
C LYS A 147 -7.61 -19.99 2.57
N VAL A 148 -8.09 -18.82 2.14
CA VAL A 148 -8.61 -17.76 3.00
C VAL A 148 -10.07 -17.54 2.68
N THR A 149 -10.95 -17.70 3.65
CA THR A 149 -12.39 -17.48 3.48
C THR A 149 -12.84 -16.33 4.38
N GLY A 150 -13.42 -15.29 3.76
CA GLY A 150 -14.02 -14.17 4.51
C GLY A 150 -15.44 -14.50 4.93
N ASN A 151 -15.74 -14.25 6.20
CA ASN A 151 -17.06 -14.40 6.81
C ASN A 151 -17.43 -13.13 7.58
N GLN A 152 -18.69 -12.93 7.90
CA GLN A 152 -19.17 -11.87 8.77
C GLN A 152 -19.04 -12.30 10.25
N TRP A 153 -18.08 -11.87 11.07
CA TRP A 153 -16.96 -10.97 10.76
C TRP A 153 -15.70 -11.60 11.33
N TYR A 154 -15.13 -12.51 10.57
CA TYR A 154 -13.90 -13.24 10.89
C TYR A 154 -13.28 -13.81 9.62
N TRP A 155 -12.05 -14.27 9.72
CA TRP A 155 -11.37 -14.99 8.64
C TRP A 155 -11.24 -16.47 9.00
N ASN A 156 -11.47 -17.35 8.02
CA ASN A 156 -11.13 -18.76 8.15
C ASN A 156 -9.87 -19.04 7.32
N TYR A 157 -8.92 -19.72 7.93
CA TYR A 157 -7.68 -20.15 7.29
C TYR A 157 -7.66 -21.67 7.18
N THR A 158 -7.52 -22.18 5.96
CA THR A 158 -7.38 -23.61 5.67
C THR A 158 -6.02 -23.85 5.04
N TYR A 159 -5.28 -24.84 5.56
CA TYR A 159 -4.01 -25.33 5.04
C TYR A 159 -4.26 -26.69 4.40
N PRO A 160 -4.55 -26.76 3.10
CA PRO A 160 -5.05 -28.01 2.47
C PRO A 160 -4.05 -29.14 2.54
N ASP A 161 -2.77 -28.84 2.35
CA ASP A 161 -1.71 -29.86 2.36
C ASP A 161 -1.44 -30.41 3.76
N GLU A 162 -1.79 -29.65 4.81
CA GLU A 162 -1.57 -30.00 6.19
C GLU A 162 -2.82 -30.57 6.90
N GLY A 163 -3.98 -30.45 6.27
CA GLY A 163 -5.24 -30.96 6.78
C GLY A 163 -5.77 -30.20 8.00
N ILE A 164 -5.47 -28.90 8.13
CA ILE A 164 -5.96 -28.05 9.23
C ILE A 164 -6.79 -26.88 8.74
N SER A 165 -7.81 -26.52 9.54
CA SER A 165 -8.66 -25.34 9.29
C SER A 165 -9.12 -24.74 10.60
N PHE A 166 -9.04 -23.41 10.71
CA PHE A 166 -9.46 -22.69 11.91
C PHE A 166 -10.00 -21.30 11.58
N ASP A 167 -10.83 -20.79 12.49
CA ASP A 167 -11.35 -19.44 12.44
C ASP A 167 -10.45 -18.49 13.23
N SER A 168 -10.41 -17.23 12.80
CA SER A 168 -9.58 -16.18 13.37
C SER A 168 -10.44 -14.98 13.69
N TYR A 169 -10.64 -14.70 14.96
CA TYR A 169 -11.46 -13.60 15.47
C TYR A 169 -10.59 -12.51 16.09
N MET A 170 -11.07 -11.28 16.02
CA MET A 170 -10.42 -10.17 16.71
C MET A 170 -10.44 -10.39 18.23
N VAL A 171 -9.33 -10.11 18.90
CA VAL A 171 -9.25 -10.09 20.37
C VAL A 171 -9.89 -8.81 20.89
N ASP A 172 -10.77 -8.93 21.89
CA ASP A 172 -11.40 -7.80 22.54
C ASP A 172 -10.37 -6.92 23.27
N GLU A 173 -10.62 -5.62 23.33
CA GLU A 173 -9.68 -4.64 23.92
C GLU A 173 -9.34 -4.95 25.39
N ALA A 174 -10.28 -5.54 26.13
CA ALA A 174 -10.08 -5.93 27.52
C ALA A 174 -9.12 -7.12 27.71
N ASP A 175 -8.95 -7.96 26.67
CA ASP A 175 -8.15 -9.18 26.70
C ASP A 175 -6.77 -9.01 26.01
N LEU A 176 -6.48 -7.80 25.50
CA LEU A 176 -5.20 -7.50 24.86
C LEU A 176 -4.05 -7.58 25.87
N LYS A 177 -2.97 -8.24 25.46
CA LYS A 177 -1.71 -8.29 26.22
C LYS A 177 -0.86 -7.05 25.91
N PRO A 178 0.05 -6.64 26.82
CA PRO A 178 0.99 -5.56 26.54
C PRO A 178 1.75 -5.76 25.23
N GLY A 179 1.75 -4.75 24.37
CA GLY A 179 2.41 -4.77 23.05
C GLY A 179 1.53 -5.27 21.90
N GLN A 180 0.36 -5.81 22.15
CA GLN A 180 -0.59 -6.16 21.09
C GLN A 180 -1.35 -4.94 20.59
N PRO A 181 -1.38 -4.70 19.27
CA PRO A 181 -2.07 -3.54 18.71
C PRO A 181 -3.59 -3.71 18.76
N ARG A 182 -4.26 -2.68 19.25
CA ARG A 182 -5.72 -2.60 19.28
C ARG A 182 -6.30 -2.69 17.87
N LEU A 183 -7.41 -3.45 17.69
CA LEU A 183 -8.13 -3.69 16.43
C LEU A 183 -7.33 -4.44 15.35
N LEU A 184 -6.16 -4.98 15.67
CA LEU A 184 -5.32 -5.71 14.72
C LEU A 184 -4.93 -7.10 15.21
N THR A 185 -5.03 -7.35 16.52
CA THR A 185 -4.69 -8.65 17.12
C THR A 185 -5.85 -9.61 17.00
N VAL A 186 -5.52 -10.86 16.68
CA VAL A 186 -6.48 -11.98 16.62
C VAL A 186 -6.11 -13.08 17.60
N ASP A 187 -7.09 -13.96 17.89
CA ASP A 187 -6.89 -15.17 18.72
C ASP A 187 -5.99 -16.19 18.02
N TYR A 188 -6.26 -16.50 16.74
CA TYR A 188 -5.52 -17.45 15.92
C TYR A 188 -5.00 -16.79 14.64
N PRO A 189 -3.73 -16.31 14.62
CA PRO A 189 -3.14 -15.70 13.44
C PRO A 189 -2.91 -16.72 12.31
N MET A 190 -2.87 -16.25 11.06
CA MET A 190 -2.36 -17.04 9.94
C MET A 190 -0.85 -17.24 10.11
N VAL A 191 -0.41 -18.42 10.47
CA VAL A 191 1.01 -18.71 10.73
C VAL A 191 1.67 -19.27 9.49
N VAL A 192 2.83 -18.73 9.14
CA VAL A 192 3.55 -19.06 7.92
C VAL A 192 5.05 -19.24 8.18
N PRO A 193 5.76 -20.12 7.45
CA PRO A 193 7.20 -20.22 7.56
C PRO A 193 7.90 -19.04 6.87
N GLU A 194 8.95 -18.53 7.48
CA GLU A 194 9.80 -17.49 6.89
C GLU A 194 10.54 -17.98 5.63
N GLY A 195 10.89 -17.03 4.74
CA GLY A 195 11.62 -17.33 3.52
C GLY A 195 10.84 -18.21 2.53
N THR A 196 9.51 -18.14 2.55
CA THR A 196 8.61 -18.99 1.78
C THR A 196 7.66 -18.15 0.93
N ARG A 197 7.38 -18.59 -0.28
CA ARG A 197 6.31 -18.06 -1.13
C ARG A 197 5.03 -18.81 -0.92
N ILE A 198 3.96 -18.09 -0.65
CA ILE A 198 2.68 -18.65 -0.25
C ILE A 198 1.61 -18.19 -1.24
N LYS A 199 0.94 -19.15 -1.86
CA LYS A 199 -0.26 -18.91 -2.66
C LYS A 199 -1.46 -18.76 -1.74
N LEU A 200 -2.21 -17.70 -1.92
CA LEU A 200 -3.47 -17.44 -1.21
C LEU A 200 -4.64 -17.67 -2.16
N LEU A 201 -5.52 -18.60 -1.80
CA LEU A 201 -6.79 -18.87 -2.49
C LEU A 201 -7.91 -18.18 -1.70
N ILE A 202 -8.38 -17.04 -2.19
CA ILE A 202 -9.23 -16.13 -1.43
C ILE A 202 -10.66 -16.16 -1.95
N THR A 203 -11.63 -16.41 -1.07
CA THR A 203 -13.06 -16.46 -1.36
C THR A 203 -13.89 -15.84 -0.23
N GLY A 204 -15.13 -15.46 -0.53
CA GLY A 204 -16.13 -15.05 0.45
C GLY A 204 -17.21 -16.11 0.62
N ASN A 205 -17.74 -16.23 1.83
CA ASN A 205 -18.81 -17.20 2.14
C ASN A 205 -20.21 -16.57 2.18
N ASP A 206 -20.32 -15.31 2.59
CA ASP A 206 -21.60 -14.63 2.88
C ASP A 206 -21.77 -13.30 2.13
N VAL A 207 -20.84 -12.39 2.24
CA VAL A 207 -20.80 -11.11 1.52
C VAL A 207 -19.40 -10.91 0.91
N MET A 208 -19.18 -9.82 0.21
CA MET A 208 -17.88 -9.47 -0.32
C MET A 208 -16.99 -8.89 0.79
N HIS A 209 -15.79 -9.44 0.95
CA HIS A 209 -14.72 -8.95 1.81
C HIS A 209 -13.49 -8.58 0.97
N SER A 210 -12.44 -8.05 1.59
CA SER A 210 -11.14 -7.87 0.93
C SER A 210 -10.03 -8.18 1.94
N PHE A 211 -9.19 -9.14 1.58
CA PHE A 211 -8.00 -9.50 2.35
C PHE A 211 -6.90 -8.49 2.01
N PHE A 212 -6.50 -7.67 2.99
CA PHE A 212 -5.55 -6.60 2.79
C PHE A 212 -4.50 -6.56 3.89
N VAL A 213 -3.24 -6.80 3.51
CA VAL A 213 -2.05 -6.68 4.38
C VAL A 213 -1.06 -5.74 3.71
N PRO A 214 -1.02 -4.46 4.13
CA PRO A 214 -0.27 -3.41 3.45
C PRO A 214 1.23 -3.69 3.31
N SER A 215 1.87 -4.15 4.37
CA SER A 215 3.32 -4.42 4.39
C SER A 215 3.76 -5.58 3.48
N LEU A 216 2.84 -6.48 3.13
CA LEU A 216 3.04 -7.57 2.17
C LEU A 216 2.55 -7.21 0.75
N ALA A 217 2.04 -5.98 0.56
CA ALA A 217 1.44 -5.48 -0.68
C ALA A 217 0.37 -6.41 -1.29
N VAL A 218 -0.35 -7.14 -0.44
CA VAL A 218 -1.47 -7.97 -0.88
C VAL A 218 -2.79 -7.27 -0.58
N GLN A 219 -3.60 -7.09 -1.61
CA GLN A 219 -4.99 -6.67 -1.51
C GLN A 219 -5.80 -7.40 -2.55
N ILE A 220 -6.73 -8.26 -2.12
CA ILE A 220 -7.53 -9.08 -3.02
C ILE A 220 -8.96 -9.23 -2.48
N TYR A 221 -9.94 -9.12 -3.38
CA TYR A 221 -11.33 -9.27 -3.01
C TYR A 221 -11.70 -10.74 -2.79
N ALA A 222 -12.43 -11.00 -1.72
CA ALA A 222 -13.04 -12.28 -1.39
C ALA A 222 -14.50 -12.29 -1.89
N PHE A 223 -14.71 -12.82 -3.09
CA PHE A 223 -16.04 -12.92 -3.71
C PHE A 223 -16.73 -14.24 -3.37
N ILE A 224 -18.05 -14.20 -3.21
CA ILE A 224 -18.86 -15.40 -3.13
C ILE A 224 -18.84 -16.14 -4.47
N GLY A 225 -18.68 -17.46 -4.42
CA GLY A 225 -18.76 -18.32 -5.60
C GLY A 225 -17.58 -18.19 -6.57
N ARG A 226 -16.54 -17.44 -6.19
CA ARG A 226 -15.30 -17.28 -6.95
C ARG A 226 -14.10 -17.34 -6.02
N THR A 227 -13.07 -18.06 -6.43
CA THR A 227 -11.77 -18.05 -5.76
C THR A 227 -10.82 -17.16 -6.56
N ASN A 228 -10.30 -16.13 -5.91
CA ASN A 228 -9.24 -15.30 -6.43
C ASN A 228 -7.89 -15.83 -5.93
N GLU A 229 -6.85 -15.64 -6.73
CA GLU A 229 -5.50 -16.04 -6.40
C GLU A 229 -4.61 -14.82 -6.17
N ALA A 230 -3.79 -14.90 -5.15
CA ALA A 230 -2.70 -13.98 -4.89
C ALA A 230 -1.52 -14.77 -4.34
N TRP A 231 -0.38 -14.14 -4.19
CA TRP A 231 0.75 -14.73 -3.50
C TRP A 231 1.46 -13.68 -2.64
N ILE A 232 2.12 -14.14 -1.62
CA ILE A 232 3.00 -13.35 -0.76
C ILE A 232 4.33 -14.05 -0.60
N ASP A 233 5.41 -13.30 -0.49
CA ASP A 233 6.70 -13.79 -0.05
C ASP A 233 7.01 -13.21 1.34
N VAL A 234 7.36 -14.09 2.25
CA VAL A 234 7.61 -13.71 3.64
C VAL A 234 9.10 -13.71 3.87
N PRO A 235 9.71 -12.55 4.19
CA PRO A 235 11.15 -12.48 4.41
C PRO A 235 11.59 -13.26 5.66
N VAL A 236 12.88 -13.56 5.74
CA VAL A 236 13.51 -14.14 6.94
C VAL A 236 13.57 -13.08 8.03
N GLY A 237 13.27 -13.47 9.28
CA GLY A 237 13.34 -12.57 10.44
C GLY A 237 12.18 -12.65 11.42
N GLY A 238 11.22 -13.55 11.20
CA GLY A 238 10.20 -13.89 12.19
C GLY A 238 9.34 -12.70 12.65
N GLN A 239 8.61 -12.04 11.75
CA GLN A 239 7.78 -10.87 12.05
C GLN A 239 6.28 -11.18 12.00
N THR A 240 5.49 -10.32 12.65
CA THR A 240 4.04 -10.32 12.54
C THR A 240 3.61 -9.18 11.63
N TYR A 241 2.75 -9.46 10.65
CA TYR A 241 2.20 -8.49 9.71
C TYR A 241 0.72 -8.30 9.98
N TYR A 242 0.26 -7.05 9.94
CA TYR A 242 -1.11 -6.71 10.27
C TYR A 242 -1.86 -6.18 9.06
N GLY A 243 -3.12 -6.56 8.98
CA GLY A 243 -4.04 -6.14 7.96
C GLY A 243 -5.47 -6.05 8.47
N GLN A 244 -6.37 -5.69 7.58
CA GLN A 244 -7.81 -5.56 7.88
C GLN A 244 -8.64 -5.89 6.65
N CYS A 245 -9.93 -6.19 6.88
CA CYS A 245 -10.89 -6.20 5.78
C CYS A 245 -10.98 -4.81 5.15
N ASN A 246 -10.80 -4.72 3.83
CA ASN A 246 -10.76 -3.44 3.09
C ASN A 246 -11.96 -3.26 2.13
N GLN A 247 -12.99 -4.10 2.26
CA GLN A 247 -14.26 -3.96 1.55
C GLN A 247 -15.41 -3.98 2.55
N ILE A 248 -16.26 -2.96 2.52
CA ILE A 248 -17.42 -2.85 3.40
C ILE A 248 -18.26 -4.14 3.36
N CYS A 249 -18.37 -4.81 4.51
CA CYS A 249 -19.00 -6.11 4.68
C CYS A 249 -20.08 -6.12 5.80
N GLY A 250 -20.48 -4.98 6.33
CA GLY A 250 -21.52 -4.83 7.34
C GLY A 250 -21.07 -4.09 8.60
N VAL A 251 -21.80 -4.23 9.70
CA VAL A 251 -21.64 -3.43 10.92
C VAL A 251 -20.27 -3.63 11.61
N ASN A 252 -19.71 -4.84 11.54
CA ASN A 252 -18.42 -5.16 12.14
C ASN A 252 -17.28 -5.19 11.12
N HIS A 253 -17.40 -4.47 10.02
CA HIS A 253 -16.36 -4.38 8.98
C HIS A 253 -14.97 -4.01 9.54
N ALA A 254 -14.90 -3.11 10.52
CA ALA A 254 -13.65 -2.70 11.16
C ALA A 254 -13.13 -3.68 12.23
N TYR A 255 -13.88 -4.75 12.53
CA TYR A 255 -13.63 -5.68 13.62
C TYR A 255 -13.31 -7.10 13.14
N MET A 256 -12.75 -7.24 11.94
CA MET A 256 -12.23 -8.48 11.38
C MET A 256 -10.81 -8.27 10.82
N PRO A 257 -9.83 -8.09 11.71
CA PRO A 257 -8.44 -7.89 11.34
C PRO A 257 -7.80 -9.14 10.76
N ILE A 258 -6.61 -8.95 10.21
CA ILE A 258 -5.75 -9.98 9.66
C ILE A 258 -4.41 -9.90 10.40
N GLU A 259 -3.98 -11.01 10.99
CA GLU A 259 -2.66 -11.13 11.57
C GLU A 259 -1.92 -12.29 10.88
N VAL A 260 -0.80 -12.00 10.24
CA VAL A 260 0.08 -12.98 9.59
C VAL A 260 1.35 -13.09 10.40
N LYS A 261 1.58 -14.24 11.01
CA LYS A 261 2.75 -14.49 11.85
C LYS A 261 3.76 -15.35 11.13
N ALA A 262 4.89 -14.75 10.76
CA ALA A 262 6.01 -15.47 10.17
C ALA A 262 6.86 -16.11 11.28
N LEU A 263 7.14 -17.38 11.17
CA LEU A 263 7.97 -18.13 12.11
C LEU A 263 9.21 -18.72 11.43
N PRO A 264 10.34 -18.80 12.12
CA PRO A 264 11.45 -19.65 11.70
C PRO A 264 10.97 -21.07 11.39
N LYS A 265 11.52 -21.71 10.37
CA LYS A 265 11.03 -23.03 9.90
C LYS A 265 10.91 -24.09 11.00
N ALA A 266 11.83 -24.08 11.98
CA ALA A 266 11.77 -25.01 13.11
C ALA A 266 10.58 -24.71 14.05
N GLU A 267 10.30 -23.43 14.31
CA GLU A 267 9.16 -23.03 15.15
C GLU A 267 7.83 -23.24 14.42
N TYR A 268 7.81 -23.02 13.10
CA TYR A 268 6.66 -23.33 12.27
C TYR A 268 6.33 -24.83 12.33
N ALA A 269 7.32 -25.73 12.24
CA ALA A 269 7.11 -27.15 12.35
C ALA A 269 6.55 -27.56 13.74
N ALA A 270 7.01 -26.91 14.82
CA ALA A 270 6.48 -27.14 16.16
C ALA A 270 5.04 -26.63 16.30
N TRP A 271 4.76 -25.44 15.79
CA TRP A 271 3.39 -24.89 15.73
C TRP A 271 2.46 -25.80 14.92
N LEU A 272 2.91 -26.28 13.76
CA LEU A 272 2.11 -27.13 12.89
C LEU A 272 1.72 -28.46 13.58
N ALA A 273 2.63 -29.04 14.36
CA ALA A 273 2.33 -30.24 15.13
C ALA A 273 1.20 -29.99 16.16
N GLN A 274 1.25 -28.87 16.88
CA GLN A 274 0.18 -28.46 17.82
C GLN A 274 -1.13 -28.14 17.09
N ALA A 275 -1.05 -27.41 15.98
CA ALA A 275 -2.22 -27.06 15.17
C ALA A 275 -2.93 -28.29 14.60
N LYS A 276 -2.21 -29.35 14.24
CA LYS A 276 -2.80 -30.64 13.83
C LYS A 276 -3.55 -31.36 14.95
N GLU A 277 -3.14 -31.19 16.20
CA GLU A 277 -3.88 -31.75 17.33
C GLU A 277 -5.17 -30.98 17.65
N GLU A 278 -5.13 -29.63 17.42
CA GLU A 278 -6.23 -28.73 17.78
C GLU A 278 -7.24 -28.54 16.64
N PHE A 279 -6.77 -28.46 15.38
CA PHE A 279 -7.57 -28.01 14.23
C PHE A 279 -7.67 -29.03 13.08
N ALA A 280 -7.32 -30.31 13.30
CA ALA A 280 -7.46 -31.33 12.26
C ALA A 280 -8.91 -31.42 11.76
N SER A 281 -9.09 -31.38 10.45
CA SER A 281 -10.41 -31.48 9.81
C SER A 281 -10.40 -32.54 8.71
N ASN A 282 -11.36 -33.46 8.78
CA ASN A 282 -11.53 -34.51 7.79
C ASN A 282 -12.24 -34.01 6.49
N ASP A 283 -12.77 -32.77 6.52
CA ASP A 283 -13.53 -32.20 5.39
C ASP A 283 -12.66 -31.41 4.40
N ILE A 284 -11.34 -31.36 4.63
CA ILE A 284 -10.42 -30.63 3.79
C ILE A 284 -10.06 -31.47 2.56
N VAL A 285 -10.42 -30.96 1.38
CA VAL A 285 -9.98 -31.54 0.11
C VAL A 285 -8.62 -30.93 -0.25
N PRO A 286 -7.56 -31.73 -0.40
CA PRO A 286 -6.25 -31.24 -0.85
C PRO A 286 -6.38 -30.50 -2.20
N VAL A 287 -5.68 -29.39 -2.35
CA VAL A 287 -5.60 -28.70 -3.63
C VAL A 287 -4.82 -29.57 -4.60
N GLN A 288 -5.51 -30.10 -5.61
CA GLN A 288 -4.83 -30.86 -6.66
C GLN A 288 -3.88 -29.91 -7.43
N PRO A 289 -2.64 -30.31 -7.72
CA PRO A 289 -1.78 -29.52 -8.59
C PRO A 289 -2.51 -29.30 -9.92
N GLU A 290 -2.58 -28.04 -10.35
CA GLU A 290 -3.17 -27.69 -11.65
C GLU A 290 -2.61 -28.61 -12.73
N VAL A 291 -3.51 -29.34 -13.39
CA VAL A 291 -3.16 -30.04 -14.64
C VAL A 291 -2.75 -28.94 -15.61
N THR A 292 -1.45 -28.80 -15.84
CA THR A 292 -0.94 -27.92 -16.88
C THR A 292 -1.60 -28.35 -18.19
N LEU A 293 -2.60 -27.59 -18.63
CA LEU A 293 -3.16 -27.78 -19.96
C LEU A 293 -2.00 -27.58 -20.92
N ALA A 294 -1.51 -28.71 -21.42
CA ALA A 294 -0.46 -28.72 -22.40
C ALA A 294 -0.84 -27.76 -23.53
N SER A 295 0.03 -26.79 -23.76
CA SER A 295 -0.08 -25.79 -24.80
C SER A 295 -0.62 -26.42 -26.07
N ALA A 296 -1.85 -26.12 -26.43
CA ALA A 296 -2.34 -26.34 -27.77
C ALA A 296 -1.45 -25.51 -28.71
N LYS A 297 -0.69 -26.22 -29.56
CA LYS A 297 0.14 -25.65 -30.61
C LYS A 297 -0.70 -24.89 -31.64
#